data_d8c586e3f51e86b52b4a9a79c7f4068e
#
_entry.id   d8c586e3f51e86b52b4a9a79c7f4068e
#
_cell.length_a   1.000
_cell.length_b   1.000
_cell.length_c   1.000
_cell.angle_alpha   90.00
_cell.angle_beta   90.00
_cell.angle_gamma   90.00
#
_symmetry.space_group_name_H-M   'P 1'
#
loop_
_entity.id
_entity.type
_entity.pdbx_description
1 polymer ?
#
loop_
_entity_poly.entity_id
_entity_poly.type
_entity_poly.pdbx_seq_one_letter_code
_entity_poly.pdbx_strand_id
1 'polypeptide(L)'
;MVLNKAIFLDRDGVINKPLFKKYRKNHPFAPNKLNDFIIYSDVINFVKKIQSKYKYKVFIISNQPDLSKGDLSIKTLNEMHKKLYEHIRYDGIEICKHLSIHNCKCRKPEPGMIIKIKKKIILI
;
A
#
# COMPACT_ATOMS: atom_id res chain seq x y z
N MET A 1 -6.16 -30.09 3.47
CA MET A 1 -6.52 -28.86 2.73
C MET A 1 -5.62 -27.72 3.19
N VAL A 2 -4.89 -27.12 2.24
CA VAL A 2 -4.04 -25.98 2.55
C VAL A 2 -4.89 -24.72 2.46
N LEU A 3 -5.10 -24.05 3.60
CA LEU A 3 -5.79 -22.77 3.64
C LEU A 3 -4.78 -21.67 3.36
N ASN A 4 -5.02 -20.90 2.31
CA ASN A 4 -4.23 -19.71 2.02
C ASN A 4 -4.61 -18.62 3.01
N LYS A 5 -3.61 -18.12 3.73
CA LYS A 5 -3.76 -17.00 4.66
C LYS A 5 -3.20 -15.76 4.01
N ALA A 6 -3.90 -14.66 4.12
CA ALA A 6 -3.45 -13.39 3.55
C ALA A 6 -3.61 -12.27 4.56
N ILE A 7 -2.70 -11.32 4.51
CA ILE A 7 -2.81 -10.07 5.25
C ILE A 7 -2.80 -8.92 4.25
N PHE A 8 -3.63 -7.93 4.49
CA PHE A 8 -3.73 -6.73 3.68
C PHE A 8 -3.21 -5.57 4.51
N LEU A 9 -2.19 -4.91 4.00
CA LEU A 9 -1.56 -3.79 4.67
C LEU A 9 -1.80 -2.50 3.90
N ASP A 10 -2.15 -1.44 4.64
CA ASP A 10 -2.12 -0.10 4.11
C ASP A 10 -0.66 0.33 3.92
N ARG A 11 -0.40 1.23 2.98
CA ARG A 11 0.94 1.74 2.71
C ARG A 11 1.28 2.91 3.61
N ASP A 12 0.67 4.05 3.34
CA ASP A 12 1.05 5.31 4.00
C ASP A 12 0.62 5.34 5.46
N GLY A 13 1.57 5.55 6.35
CA GLY A 13 1.33 5.55 7.80
C GLY A 13 1.40 4.18 8.46
N VAL A 14 1.45 3.09 7.70
CA VAL A 14 1.61 1.72 8.21
C VAL A 14 2.95 1.15 7.79
N ILE A 15 3.23 1.11 6.50
CA ILE A 15 4.48 0.59 5.93
C ILE A 15 5.57 1.67 5.90
N ASN A 16 5.19 2.88 5.55
CA ASN A 16 6.10 4.01 5.42
C ASN A 16 5.62 5.21 6.23
N LYS A 17 6.56 6.06 6.57
CA LYS A 17 6.29 7.27 7.34
C LYS A 17 5.38 8.23 6.56
N PRO A 18 4.31 8.74 7.19
CA PRO A 18 3.58 9.86 6.64
C PRO A 18 4.37 11.15 6.83
N LEU A 19 4.05 12.15 6.03
CA LEU A 19 4.62 13.49 6.17
C LEU A 19 3.61 14.41 6.86
N PHE A 20 4.13 15.44 7.52
CA PHE A 20 3.31 16.44 8.20
C PHE A 20 3.78 17.82 7.76
N LYS A 21 2.84 18.69 7.42
CA LYS A 21 3.15 20.10 7.19
C LYS A 21 3.35 20.80 8.54
N LYS A 22 4.30 21.73 8.60
CA LYS A 22 4.68 22.44 9.83
C LYS A 22 3.48 23.07 10.57
N TYR A 23 2.50 23.56 9.81
CA TYR A 23 1.30 24.22 10.35
C TYR A 23 0.06 23.31 10.44
N ARG A 24 0.19 22.01 10.03
CA ARG A 24 -0.89 21.03 10.08
C ARG A 24 -0.38 19.69 10.63
N LYS A 25 0.09 19.74 11.88
CA LYS A 25 0.71 18.56 12.51
C LYS A 25 -0.25 17.38 12.71
N ASN A 26 -1.57 17.64 12.73
CA ASN A 26 -2.58 16.59 12.92
C ASN A 26 -3.13 16.03 11.62
N HIS A 27 -2.63 16.50 10.47
CA HIS A 27 -3.10 16.04 9.15
C HIS A 27 -1.94 15.44 8.36
N PRO A 28 -1.71 14.12 8.52
CA PRO A 28 -0.67 13.45 7.77
C PRO A 28 -1.01 13.40 6.27
N PHE A 29 0.01 13.41 5.44
CA PHE A 29 -0.13 13.25 4.00
C PHE A 29 0.91 12.27 3.47
N ALA A 30 0.59 11.64 2.32
CA ALA A 30 1.47 10.67 1.68
C ALA A 30 2.67 11.35 1.04
N PRO A 31 3.85 10.72 1.02
CA PRO A 31 4.99 11.23 0.28
C PRO A 31 4.71 11.21 -1.23
N ASN A 32 5.09 12.28 -1.92
CA ASN A 32 4.99 12.37 -3.38
C ASN A 32 6.35 12.45 -4.06
N LYS A 33 7.44 12.34 -3.30
CA LYS A 33 8.82 12.26 -3.77
C LYS A 33 9.47 10.99 -3.25
N LEU A 34 10.32 10.39 -4.08
CA LEU A 34 10.99 9.13 -3.70
C LEU A 34 11.84 9.28 -2.42
N ASN A 35 12.53 10.41 -2.26
CA ASN A 35 13.37 10.65 -1.08
C ASN A 35 12.59 10.73 0.22
N ASP A 36 11.30 11.05 0.15
CA ASP A 36 10.43 11.14 1.31
C ASP A 36 9.73 9.81 1.63
N PHE A 37 9.93 8.80 0.78
CA PHE A 37 9.35 7.48 0.97
C PHE A 37 10.27 6.64 1.86
N ILE A 38 10.01 6.66 3.17
CA ILE A 38 10.82 6.00 4.18
C ILE A 38 10.05 4.83 4.77
N ILE A 39 10.55 3.62 4.53
CA ILE A 39 9.93 2.37 4.98
C ILE A 39 10.34 2.11 6.44
N TYR A 40 9.36 1.74 7.28
CA TYR A 40 9.63 1.38 8.67
C TYR A 40 10.38 0.05 8.75
N SER A 41 11.50 0.03 9.46
CA SER A 41 12.32 -1.17 9.62
C SER A 41 11.62 -2.29 10.40
N ASP A 42 10.81 -1.94 11.40
CA ASP A 42 10.04 -2.91 12.18
C ASP A 42 8.96 -3.60 11.32
N VAL A 43 8.38 -2.89 10.36
CA VAL A 43 7.41 -3.48 9.42
C VAL A 43 8.10 -4.48 8.49
N ILE A 44 9.30 -4.16 8.01
CA ILE A 44 10.10 -5.08 7.19
C ILE A 44 10.31 -6.39 7.93
N ASN A 45 10.72 -6.32 9.19
CA ASN A 45 10.97 -7.50 10.03
C ASN A 45 9.69 -8.28 10.30
N PHE A 46 8.60 -7.58 10.59
CA PHE A 46 7.29 -8.20 10.81
C PHE A 46 6.83 -8.97 9.58
N VAL A 47 6.89 -8.35 8.39
CA VAL A 47 6.44 -9.00 7.15
C VAL A 47 7.29 -10.23 6.83
N LYS A 48 8.61 -10.12 6.96
CA LYS A 48 9.49 -11.29 6.77
C LYS A 48 9.09 -12.46 7.65
N LYS A 49 8.76 -12.18 8.90
CA LYS A 49 8.36 -13.20 9.88
C LYS A 49 7.03 -13.86 9.51
N ILE A 50 6.01 -13.07 9.16
CA ILE A 50 4.70 -13.63 8.83
C ILE A 50 4.72 -14.41 7.52
N GLN A 51 5.58 -14.03 6.58
CA GLN A 51 5.74 -14.77 5.33
C GLN A 51 6.50 -16.09 5.54
N SER A 52 7.64 -16.03 6.23
CA SER A 52 8.53 -17.20 6.37
C SER A 52 8.04 -18.20 7.43
N LYS A 53 7.65 -17.71 8.60
CA LYS A 53 7.25 -18.57 9.74
C LYS A 53 5.79 -18.98 9.67
N TYR A 54 4.91 -18.03 9.39
CA TYR A 54 3.46 -18.25 9.44
C TYR A 54 2.83 -18.48 8.07
N LYS A 55 3.61 -18.34 6.99
CA LYS A 55 3.19 -18.62 5.62
C LYS A 55 2.00 -17.78 5.13
N TYR A 56 1.93 -16.54 5.59
CA TYR A 56 0.94 -15.58 5.07
C TYR A 56 1.38 -15.02 3.73
N LYS A 57 0.43 -14.83 2.85
CA LYS A 57 0.58 -13.97 1.68
C LYS A 57 0.36 -12.52 2.13
N VAL A 58 1.12 -11.61 1.54
CA VAL A 58 1.08 -10.19 1.91
C VAL A 58 0.66 -9.36 0.71
N PHE A 59 -0.40 -8.62 0.87
CA PHE A 59 -0.92 -7.70 -0.14
C PHE A 59 -0.96 -6.30 0.42
N ILE A 60 -0.64 -5.33 -0.43
CA ILE A 60 -0.68 -3.92 -0.08
C ILE A 60 -1.86 -3.28 -0.79
N ILE A 61 -2.68 -2.55 -0.05
CA ILE A 61 -3.81 -1.80 -0.58
C ILE A 61 -3.68 -0.35 -0.15
N SER A 62 -3.75 0.57 -1.10
CA SER A 62 -3.48 1.97 -0.81
C SER A 62 -4.35 2.93 -1.61
N ASN A 63 -4.90 3.92 -0.93
CA ASN A 63 -5.50 5.08 -1.59
C ASN A 63 -4.37 6.04 -1.99
N GLN A 64 -4.28 6.37 -3.28
CA GLN A 64 -3.27 7.29 -3.84
C GLN A 64 -3.93 8.40 -4.65
N PRO A 65 -4.72 9.27 -4.01
CA PRO A 65 -5.46 10.32 -4.71
C PRO A 65 -4.55 11.38 -5.36
N ASP A 66 -3.30 11.50 -4.92
CA ASP A 66 -2.34 12.45 -5.47
C ASP A 66 -2.04 12.19 -6.96
N LEU A 67 -2.27 10.95 -7.43
CA LEU A 67 -2.19 10.64 -8.86
C LEU A 67 -3.22 11.43 -9.66
N SER A 68 -4.47 11.45 -9.19
CA SER A 68 -5.55 12.21 -9.86
C SER A 68 -5.39 13.72 -9.70
N LYS A 69 -4.76 14.15 -8.61
CA LYS A 69 -4.48 15.58 -8.37
C LYS A 69 -3.29 16.10 -9.19
N GLY A 70 -2.48 15.20 -9.78
CA GLY A 70 -1.27 15.57 -10.49
C GLY A 70 -0.07 15.84 -9.59
N ASP A 71 -0.18 15.60 -8.29
CA ASP A 71 0.89 15.83 -7.31
C ASP A 71 1.88 14.67 -7.24
N LEU A 72 1.51 13.52 -7.77
CA LEU A 72 2.33 12.32 -7.83
C LEU A 72 2.28 11.73 -9.24
N SER A 73 3.44 11.51 -9.84
CA SER A 73 3.52 10.86 -11.15
C SER A 73 3.48 9.34 -11.03
N ILE A 74 3.00 8.67 -12.08
CA ILE A 74 3.05 7.19 -12.18
C ILE A 74 4.47 6.69 -12.08
N LYS A 75 5.43 7.40 -12.70
CA LYS A 75 6.85 7.05 -12.65
C LYS A 75 7.36 7.02 -11.21
N THR A 76 7.08 8.07 -10.44
CA THR A 76 7.52 8.16 -9.04
C THR A 76 6.85 7.08 -8.18
N LEU A 77 5.56 6.84 -8.40
CA LEU A 77 4.85 5.77 -7.68
C LEU A 77 5.49 4.40 -7.95
N ASN A 78 5.81 4.11 -9.20
CA ASN A 78 6.46 2.85 -9.58
C ASN A 78 7.85 2.73 -8.97
N GLU A 79 8.60 3.81 -8.88
CA GLU A 79 9.91 3.84 -8.22
C GLU A 79 9.78 3.56 -6.71
N MET A 80 8.77 4.14 -6.06
CA MET A 80 8.46 3.85 -4.65
C MET A 80 8.14 2.38 -4.45
N HIS A 81 7.30 1.80 -5.31
CA HIS A 81 6.89 0.41 -5.19
C HIS A 81 8.03 -0.56 -5.52
N LYS A 82 8.93 -0.19 -6.42
CA LYS A 82 10.16 -0.96 -6.68
C LYS A 82 11.07 -0.97 -5.45
N LYS A 83 11.29 0.18 -4.83
CA LYS A 83 12.04 0.31 -3.58
C LYS A 83 11.39 -0.54 -2.48
N LEU A 84 10.07 -0.46 -2.36
CA LEU A 84 9.31 -1.24 -1.39
C LEU A 84 9.50 -2.74 -1.59
N TYR A 85 9.41 -3.20 -2.82
CA TYR A 85 9.56 -4.61 -3.16
C TYR A 85 10.95 -5.16 -2.84
N GLU A 86 11.98 -4.34 -2.89
CA GLU A 86 13.34 -4.72 -2.50
C GLU A 86 13.45 -5.06 -1.02
N HIS A 87 12.59 -4.49 -0.18
CA HIS A 87 12.58 -4.68 1.27
C HIS A 87 11.46 -5.63 1.73
N ILE A 88 10.33 -5.60 1.06
CA ILE A 88 9.14 -6.39 1.37
C ILE A 88 8.69 -7.08 0.09
N ARG A 89 8.87 -8.41 0.02
CA ARG A 89 8.47 -9.22 -1.13
C ARG A 89 6.95 -9.48 -1.06
N TYR A 90 6.17 -8.43 -1.27
CA TYR A 90 4.72 -8.55 -1.26
C TYR A 90 4.23 -9.41 -2.44
N ASP A 91 3.11 -10.10 -2.24
CA ASP A 91 2.50 -10.98 -3.24
C ASP A 91 1.64 -10.21 -4.24
N GLY A 92 1.21 -9.00 -3.88
CA GLY A 92 0.49 -8.13 -4.77
C GLY A 92 0.27 -6.75 -4.16
N ILE A 93 0.02 -5.78 -5.02
CA ILE A 93 -0.28 -4.41 -4.60
C ILE A 93 -1.41 -3.86 -5.49
N GLU A 94 -2.39 -3.27 -4.85
CA GLU A 94 -3.49 -2.56 -5.53
C GLU A 94 -3.57 -1.15 -5.00
N ILE A 95 -3.77 -0.21 -5.92
CA ILE A 95 -3.94 1.18 -5.56
C ILE A 95 -5.28 1.70 -6.09
N CYS A 96 -5.86 2.64 -5.35
CA CYS A 96 -6.99 3.44 -5.83
C CYS A 96 -6.50 4.87 -6.05
N LYS A 97 -6.58 5.35 -7.27
CA LYS A 97 -6.15 6.69 -7.66
C LYS A 97 -7.25 7.75 -7.53
N HIS A 98 -8.47 7.33 -7.22
CA HIS A 98 -9.63 8.21 -7.26
C HIS A 98 -9.71 9.11 -6.03
N LEU A 99 -10.31 10.28 -6.21
CA LEU A 99 -10.72 11.17 -5.13
C LEU A 99 -12.03 10.66 -4.53
N SER A 100 -12.36 11.10 -3.33
CA SER A 100 -13.62 10.71 -2.66
C SER A 100 -14.86 11.10 -3.46
N ILE A 101 -14.79 12.21 -4.21
CA ILE A 101 -15.91 12.70 -5.04
C ILE A 101 -16.23 11.77 -6.23
N HIS A 102 -15.30 10.88 -6.61
CA HIS A 102 -15.52 9.97 -7.74
C HIS A 102 -16.45 8.80 -7.39
N ASN A 103 -16.75 8.57 -6.11
CA ASN A 103 -17.62 7.49 -5.65
C ASN A 103 -17.27 6.12 -6.23
N CYS A 104 -15.95 5.83 -6.38
CA CYS A 104 -15.49 4.55 -6.87
C CYS A 104 -15.67 3.46 -5.82
N LYS A 105 -15.59 2.19 -6.26
CA LYS A 105 -15.69 1.03 -5.37
C LYS A 105 -14.34 0.58 -4.83
N CYS A 106 -13.22 1.15 -5.31
CA CYS A 106 -11.88 0.74 -4.90
C CYS A 106 -11.31 1.56 -3.74
N ARG A 107 -11.75 2.83 -3.57
CA ARG A 107 -11.23 3.69 -2.50
C ARG A 107 -11.68 3.19 -1.13
N LYS A 108 -10.70 2.93 -0.24
CA LYS A 108 -11.03 2.56 1.15
C LYS A 108 -11.88 3.65 1.82
N PRO A 109 -12.89 3.29 2.57
CA PRO A 109 -13.23 1.96 3.11
C PRO A 109 -13.98 1.02 2.16
N GLU A 110 -14.19 1.38 0.90
CA GLU A 110 -14.79 0.47 -0.07
C GLU A 110 -13.88 -0.76 -0.28
N PRO A 111 -14.45 -1.97 -0.45
CA PRO A 111 -13.66 -3.20 -0.50
C PRO A 111 -13.14 -3.58 -1.89
N GLY A 112 -13.23 -2.70 -2.89
CA GLY A 112 -12.92 -3.04 -4.27
C GLY A 112 -11.53 -3.61 -4.51
N MET A 113 -10.51 -3.06 -3.84
CA MET A 113 -9.13 -3.53 -3.98
C MET A 113 -8.96 -4.95 -3.41
N ILE A 114 -9.57 -5.22 -2.25
CA ILE A 114 -9.53 -6.53 -1.62
C ILE A 114 -10.25 -7.57 -2.49
N ILE A 115 -11.41 -7.23 -3.02
CA ILE A 115 -12.18 -8.09 -3.91
C ILE A 115 -11.37 -8.46 -5.16
N LYS A 116 -10.69 -7.47 -5.75
CA LYS A 116 -9.83 -7.68 -6.92
C LYS A 116 -8.70 -8.66 -6.63
N ILE A 117 -8.02 -8.49 -5.51
CA ILE A 117 -6.94 -9.39 -5.07
C ILE A 117 -7.49 -10.80 -4.81
N LYS A 118 -8.62 -10.88 -4.10
CA LYS A 118 -9.25 -12.16 -3.77
C LYS A 118 -9.58 -12.99 -5.02
N LYS A 119 -10.07 -12.34 -6.07
CA LYS A 119 -10.36 -13.00 -7.36
C LYS A 119 -9.09 -13.57 -8.00
N LYS A 120 -7.97 -12.85 -7.93
CA LYS A 120 -6.68 -13.31 -8.46
C LYS A 120 -6.16 -14.53 -7.70
N ILE A 121 -6.32 -14.59 -6.39
CA ILE A 121 -5.88 -15.72 -5.56
C ILE A 121 -6.70 -16.98 -5.88
N ILE A 122 -8.01 -16.85 -6.07
CA ILE A 122 -8.90 -17.99 -6.38
C ILE A 122 -8.57 -18.59 -7.75
N LEU A 123 -8.06 -17.79 -8.68
CA LEU A 123 -7.74 -18.25 -10.04
C LEU A 123 -6.39 -18.98 -10.13
N ILE A 124 -5.64 -18.97 -9.06
CA ILE A 124 -4.37 -19.71 -8.95
C ILE A 124 -4.63 -21.06 -8.30
#